data_7a62b2b0fc06600d596bdeb1e505e125
#
_entry.id   7a62b2b0fc06600d596bdeb1e505e125
#
_cell.length_a   1.000
_cell.length_b   1.000
_cell.length_c   1.000
_cell.angle_alpha   90.00
_cell.angle_beta   90.00
_cell.angle_gamma   90.00
#
_symmetry.space_group_name_H-M   'P 1'
#
loop_
_entity.id
_entity.type
_entity.pdbx_description
1 polymer ?
#
loop_
_entity_poly.entity_id
_entity_poly.type
_entity_poly.pdbx_seq_one_letter_code
_entity_poly.pdbx_strand_id
1 'polypeptide(L)'
;MKKLVTCLLGFACVCSLSQCKKDRTAAPQNPDEMALVSARGAIGILSVLFNGDASQGSSNVWKDINIEGSGTVTAINDETATLCWKFLKPAGSHRTEGHGAKNYQAADGDEIYIGWTSKLYMPSALKTDAVFQWKSYPTGTTANHPIMLRTKSGNLELQYFDINHVAAVPWSVSLSTATWQKFVLRMKLSYSAATGYIELWYNGIKQTFSNGSQRYYCRTMDADYCDPKWGVYGGDEEQATHIVKGIRIGTSYADVAQ
;
A
#
# COMPACT_ATOMS: atom_id res chain seq x y z
N MET A 1 -8.65 40.82 59.42
CA MET A 1 -8.57 42.23 59.74
C MET A 1 -7.83 42.97 58.63
N LYS A 2 -8.49 44.02 58.08
CA LYS A 2 -7.89 45.20 57.37
C LYS A 2 -7.17 44.87 56.04
N LYS A 3 -7.29 45.62 54.96
CA LYS A 3 -8.25 46.63 54.47
C LYS A 3 -8.01 46.75 52.95
N LEU A 4 -9.07 47.02 52.25
CA LEU A 4 -9.20 47.59 50.94
C LEU A 4 -8.24 48.78 50.67
N VAL A 5 -7.69 48.92 49.45
CA VAL A 5 -7.51 50.21 48.80
C VAL A 5 -7.68 50.01 47.29
N THR A 6 -8.67 50.70 46.76
CA THR A 6 -9.04 50.90 45.36
C THR A 6 -8.15 52.04 44.81
N CYS A 7 -7.67 51.92 43.58
CA CYS A 7 -7.28 53.10 42.81
C CYS A 7 -7.67 52.90 41.34
N LEU A 8 -8.65 53.66 40.91
CA LEU A 8 -9.04 53.92 39.52
C LEU A 8 -8.05 54.96 38.96
N LEU A 9 -7.53 54.68 37.79
CA LEU A 9 -7.05 55.74 36.89
C LEU A 9 -7.34 55.34 35.46
N GLY A 10 -8.26 56.06 34.85
CA GLY A 10 -8.60 55.94 33.44
C GLY A 10 -7.52 56.57 32.56
N PHE A 11 -7.30 55.94 31.45
CA PHE A 11 -6.59 56.55 30.33
C PHE A 11 -7.38 56.30 29.03
N ALA A 12 -7.88 57.38 28.48
CA ALA A 12 -8.47 57.41 27.15
C ALA A 12 -7.36 57.27 26.12
N CYS A 13 -7.48 56.31 25.25
CA CYS A 13 -6.59 56.20 24.07
C CYS A 13 -7.41 56.23 22.78
N VAL A 14 -7.02 57.16 21.99
CA VAL A 14 -7.62 57.62 20.73
C VAL A 14 -7.53 56.49 19.69
N CYS A 15 -8.66 56.10 19.09
CA CYS A 15 -8.72 55.22 17.93
C CYS A 15 -8.21 55.96 16.68
N SER A 16 -7.03 55.62 16.20
CA SER A 16 -6.62 55.92 14.83
C SER A 16 -7.07 54.77 13.92
N LEU A 17 -8.07 55.08 13.08
CA LEU A 17 -8.52 54.20 12.00
C LEU A 17 -7.44 54.15 10.91
N SER A 18 -6.66 53.10 10.91
CA SER A 18 -5.82 52.73 9.77
C SER A 18 -6.67 51.93 8.78
N GLN A 19 -7.02 52.58 7.67
CA GLN A 19 -7.68 51.94 6.53
C GLN A 19 -6.70 50.96 5.87
N CYS A 20 -6.88 49.66 6.10
CA CYS A 20 -6.26 48.62 5.30
C CYS A 20 -6.90 48.63 3.91
N LYS A 21 -6.16 49.09 2.91
CA LYS A 21 -6.52 48.95 1.50
C LYS A 21 -6.53 47.43 1.20
N LYS A 22 -7.73 46.93 0.92
CA LYS A 22 -7.94 45.58 0.41
C LYS A 22 -7.47 45.57 -1.04
N ASP A 23 -6.28 45.04 -1.29
CA ASP A 23 -5.85 44.75 -2.66
C ASP A 23 -6.85 43.73 -3.26
N ARG A 24 -7.71 44.23 -4.12
CA ARG A 24 -8.51 43.42 -5.02
C ARG A 24 -7.55 42.87 -6.08
N THR A 25 -7.12 41.61 -5.92
CA THR A 25 -6.61 40.84 -7.05
C THR A 25 -7.71 40.82 -8.11
N ALA A 26 -7.45 41.48 -9.23
CA ALA A 26 -8.36 41.49 -10.38
C ALA A 26 -8.61 40.04 -10.81
N ALA A 27 -9.88 39.66 -10.98
CA ALA A 27 -10.25 38.41 -11.60
C ALA A 27 -9.69 38.37 -13.03
N PRO A 28 -9.22 37.21 -13.51
CA PRO A 28 -8.72 37.07 -14.86
C PRO A 28 -9.82 37.46 -15.87
N GLN A 29 -9.52 38.42 -16.76
CA GLN A 29 -10.48 38.96 -17.71
C GLN A 29 -10.46 38.21 -19.06
N ASN A 30 -9.68 37.14 -19.19
CA ASN A 30 -9.57 36.40 -20.44
C ASN A 30 -10.25 35.03 -20.33
N PRO A 31 -11.26 34.72 -21.16
CA PRO A 31 -11.92 33.43 -21.21
C PRO A 31 -10.94 32.25 -21.44
N ASP A 32 -9.84 32.48 -22.15
CA ASP A 32 -8.81 31.47 -22.42
C ASP A 32 -7.97 31.17 -21.18
N GLU A 33 -7.73 32.16 -20.30
CA GLU A 33 -7.09 31.91 -18.99
C GLU A 33 -7.99 31.12 -18.03
N MET A 34 -9.29 31.38 -18.04
CA MET A 34 -10.26 30.60 -17.25
C MET A 34 -10.35 29.16 -17.74
N ALA A 35 -10.29 28.94 -19.06
CA ALA A 35 -10.25 27.59 -19.63
C ALA A 35 -8.96 26.84 -19.26
N LEU A 36 -7.81 27.51 -19.25
CA LEU A 36 -6.52 26.96 -18.82
C LEU A 36 -6.46 26.65 -17.33
N VAL A 37 -7.05 27.49 -16.48
CA VAL A 37 -7.14 27.24 -15.02
C VAL A 37 -8.11 26.10 -14.73
N SER A 38 -9.25 26.03 -15.46
CA SER A 38 -10.21 24.91 -15.34
C SER A 38 -9.62 23.61 -15.86
N ALA A 39 -8.86 23.65 -16.97
CA ALA A 39 -8.17 22.46 -17.50
C ALA A 39 -7.04 21.96 -16.59
N ARG A 40 -6.33 22.88 -15.91
CA ARG A 40 -5.31 22.50 -14.89
C ARG A 40 -5.92 21.92 -13.62
N GLY A 41 -7.16 22.24 -13.28
CA GLY A 41 -7.90 21.63 -12.16
C GLY A 41 -8.48 20.24 -12.48
N ALA A 42 -8.57 19.84 -13.75
CA ALA A 42 -9.21 18.60 -14.18
C ALA A 42 -8.22 17.52 -14.64
N ILE A 43 -6.94 17.83 -14.78
CA ILE A 43 -5.90 16.82 -15.02
C ILE A 43 -5.34 16.43 -13.66
N GLY A 44 -6.06 15.60 -12.93
CA GLY A 44 -5.42 14.72 -11.94
C GLY A 44 -4.40 13.90 -12.74
N ILE A 45 -3.13 14.25 -12.68
CA ILE A 45 -2.06 13.46 -13.27
C ILE A 45 -2.17 12.10 -12.60
N LEU A 46 -2.72 11.11 -13.31
CA LEU A 46 -2.68 9.72 -12.89
C LEU A 46 -1.21 9.37 -12.72
N SER A 47 -0.76 9.25 -11.48
CA SER A 47 0.64 9.06 -11.14
C SER A 47 0.85 7.59 -10.82
N VAL A 48 0.82 6.75 -11.86
CA VAL A 48 1.32 5.38 -11.75
C VAL A 48 2.83 5.46 -11.56
N LEU A 49 3.28 5.18 -10.35
CA LEU A 49 4.69 5.20 -9.95
C LEU A 49 5.42 3.94 -10.40
N PHE A 50 4.69 2.83 -10.53
CA PHE A 50 5.20 1.56 -11.00
C PHE A 50 4.09 0.77 -11.71
N ASN A 51 4.45 0.20 -12.86
CA ASN A 51 3.62 -0.73 -13.62
C ASN A 51 4.28 -2.11 -13.65
N GLY A 52 3.70 -3.07 -12.94
CA GLY A 52 4.17 -4.45 -12.84
C GLY A 52 3.48 -5.42 -13.79
N ASP A 53 2.89 -4.93 -14.88
CA ASP A 53 2.20 -5.76 -15.87
C ASP A 53 3.14 -6.78 -16.50
N ALA A 54 2.66 -8.02 -16.70
CA ALA A 54 3.48 -9.12 -17.23
C ALA A 54 3.96 -8.89 -18.67
N SER A 55 3.28 -8.01 -19.43
CA SER A 55 3.71 -7.62 -20.77
C SER A 55 5.02 -6.83 -20.79
N GLN A 56 5.43 -6.24 -19.66
CA GLN A 56 6.69 -5.54 -19.54
C GLN A 56 7.90 -6.49 -19.51
N GLY A 57 7.68 -7.77 -19.23
CA GLY A 57 8.75 -8.77 -19.07
C GLY A 57 9.42 -8.73 -17.69
N SER A 58 9.92 -9.88 -17.27
CA SER A 58 10.45 -10.10 -15.91
C SER A 58 11.58 -9.14 -15.53
N SER A 59 12.54 -8.91 -16.43
CA SER A 59 13.70 -8.03 -16.19
C SER A 59 13.35 -6.54 -16.03
N ASN A 60 12.17 -6.12 -16.51
CA ASN A 60 11.70 -4.74 -16.39
C ASN A 60 10.76 -4.54 -15.19
N VAL A 61 10.16 -5.63 -14.67
CA VAL A 61 9.22 -5.58 -13.56
C VAL A 61 9.90 -5.86 -12.23
N TRP A 62 10.70 -6.90 -12.14
CA TRP A 62 11.27 -7.35 -10.88
C TRP A 62 12.71 -6.88 -10.69
N LYS A 63 13.06 -6.48 -9.48
CA LYS A 63 14.47 -6.30 -9.09
C LYS A 63 15.19 -7.65 -9.09
N ASP A 64 14.48 -8.70 -8.65
CA ASP A 64 14.99 -10.07 -8.59
C ASP A 64 13.84 -11.10 -8.64
N ILE A 65 14.17 -12.36 -8.95
CA ILE A 65 13.29 -13.51 -8.84
C ILE A 65 13.87 -14.43 -7.77
N ASN A 66 13.11 -14.61 -6.69
CA ASN A 66 13.53 -15.45 -5.58
C ASN A 66 12.89 -16.85 -5.70
N ILE A 67 13.71 -17.85 -6.00
CA ILE A 67 13.30 -19.26 -6.06
C ILE A 67 14.16 -20.07 -5.11
N GLU A 68 13.50 -20.82 -4.21
CA GLU A 68 14.14 -21.79 -3.32
C GLU A 68 13.47 -23.15 -3.56
N GLY A 69 14.12 -24.01 -4.36
CA GLY A 69 13.61 -25.26 -4.89
C GLY A 69 13.45 -25.24 -6.40
N SER A 70 12.42 -25.89 -6.93
CA SER A 70 12.18 -26.07 -8.37
C SER A 70 11.01 -25.24 -8.91
N GLY A 71 10.68 -24.12 -8.24
CA GLY A 71 9.60 -23.22 -8.65
C GLY A 71 9.85 -22.49 -9.97
N THR A 72 8.80 -21.91 -10.53
CA THR A 72 8.88 -21.12 -11.77
C THR A 72 8.06 -19.85 -11.69
N VAL A 73 8.59 -18.78 -12.32
CA VAL A 73 7.87 -17.53 -12.56
C VAL A 73 7.74 -17.36 -14.06
N THR A 74 6.52 -17.35 -14.57
CA THR A 74 6.24 -17.25 -16.01
C THR A 74 5.12 -16.27 -16.28
N ALA A 75 5.10 -15.72 -17.49
CA ALA A 75 3.96 -14.98 -18.00
C ALA A 75 3.03 -15.95 -18.74
N ILE A 76 1.73 -15.90 -18.41
CA ILE A 76 0.68 -16.72 -19.05
C ILE A 76 -0.51 -15.85 -19.40
N ASN A 77 -1.32 -16.25 -20.39
CA ASN A 77 -2.61 -15.64 -20.60
C ASN A 77 -3.65 -16.22 -19.64
N ASP A 78 -4.53 -15.37 -19.11
CA ASP A 78 -5.73 -15.81 -18.40
C ASP A 78 -6.87 -16.14 -19.39
N GLU A 79 -8.05 -16.43 -18.86
CA GLU A 79 -9.26 -16.75 -19.64
C GLU A 79 -9.79 -15.58 -20.50
N THR A 80 -9.28 -14.37 -20.30
CA THR A 80 -9.61 -13.16 -21.09
C THR A 80 -8.48 -12.72 -22.01
N ALA A 81 -7.49 -13.59 -22.24
CA ALA A 81 -6.26 -13.31 -22.97
C ALA A 81 -5.42 -12.15 -22.37
N THR A 82 -5.62 -11.84 -21.08
CA THR A 82 -4.79 -10.88 -20.35
C THR A 82 -3.53 -11.58 -19.85
N LEU A 83 -2.36 -10.99 -20.09
CA LEU A 83 -1.09 -11.54 -19.64
C LEU A 83 -0.94 -11.36 -18.13
N CYS A 84 -0.63 -12.47 -17.44
CA CYS A 84 -0.55 -12.54 -15.98
C CYS A 84 0.78 -13.17 -15.57
N TRP A 85 1.30 -12.81 -14.41
CA TRP A 85 2.37 -13.56 -13.75
C TRP A 85 1.80 -14.83 -13.14
N LYS A 86 2.47 -15.96 -13.38
CA LYS A 86 2.22 -17.22 -12.70
C LYS A 86 3.43 -17.60 -11.86
N PHE A 87 3.24 -17.67 -10.56
CA PHE A 87 4.19 -18.16 -9.58
C PHE A 87 3.79 -19.58 -9.20
N LEU A 88 4.52 -20.58 -9.68
CA LEU A 88 4.32 -21.98 -9.33
C LEU A 88 5.40 -22.42 -8.34
N LYS A 89 4.99 -22.78 -7.13
CA LYS A 89 5.82 -23.40 -6.09
C LYS A 89 5.45 -24.88 -6.01
N PRO A 90 6.28 -25.81 -6.53
CA PRO A 90 6.06 -27.25 -6.37
C PRO A 90 6.19 -27.68 -4.91
N ALA A 91 5.65 -28.87 -4.59
CA ALA A 91 5.93 -29.53 -3.31
C ALA A 91 7.44 -29.76 -3.15
N GLY A 92 7.94 -29.59 -1.93
CA GLY A 92 9.37 -29.64 -1.63
C GLY A 92 10.13 -28.34 -1.93
N SER A 93 9.46 -27.30 -2.43
CA SER A 93 10.04 -25.97 -2.65
C SER A 93 9.57 -25.02 -1.55
N HIS A 94 10.45 -24.10 -1.13
CA HIS A 94 10.15 -23.13 -0.06
C HIS A 94 9.58 -21.83 -0.60
N ARG A 95 10.05 -21.39 -1.79
CA ARG A 95 9.73 -20.04 -2.30
C ARG A 95 9.69 -20.00 -3.83
N THR A 96 8.75 -19.20 -4.33
CA THR A 96 8.73 -18.73 -5.72
C THR A 96 8.09 -17.35 -5.74
N GLU A 97 8.90 -16.29 -5.85
CA GLU A 97 8.45 -14.91 -5.72
C GLU A 97 9.13 -13.98 -6.73
N GLY A 98 8.37 -12.98 -7.23
CA GLY A 98 8.91 -11.78 -7.85
C GLY A 98 9.17 -10.74 -6.76
N HIS A 99 10.40 -10.24 -6.69
CA HIS A 99 10.89 -9.36 -5.65
C HIS A 99 11.16 -7.95 -6.17
N GLY A 100 10.59 -6.98 -5.49
CA GLY A 100 10.82 -5.55 -5.67
C GLY A 100 10.22 -4.99 -6.96
N ALA A 101 9.90 -3.72 -6.91
CA ALA A 101 9.45 -2.96 -8.06
C ALA A 101 10.68 -2.35 -8.76
N LYS A 102 10.96 -2.76 -10.00
CA LYS A 102 12.13 -2.28 -10.76
C LYS A 102 12.04 -0.77 -10.95
N ASN A 103 13.14 -0.08 -10.68
CA ASN A 103 13.26 1.39 -10.80
C ASN A 103 12.30 2.20 -9.90
N TYR A 104 11.70 1.57 -8.88
CA TYR A 104 10.88 2.24 -7.90
C TYR A 104 11.31 1.87 -6.48
N GLN A 105 11.38 2.87 -5.60
CA GLN A 105 11.63 2.70 -4.18
C GLN A 105 10.81 3.71 -3.39
N ALA A 106 9.96 3.22 -2.51
CA ALA A 106 9.23 4.07 -1.58
C ALA A 106 10.08 4.42 -0.36
N ALA A 107 9.85 5.60 0.21
CA ALA A 107 10.59 6.15 1.34
C ALA A 107 9.68 6.42 2.56
N ASP A 108 10.29 6.61 3.73
CA ASP A 108 9.59 7.08 4.91
C ASP A 108 8.89 8.43 4.62
N GLY A 109 7.65 8.53 5.07
CA GLY A 109 6.80 9.70 4.79
C GLY A 109 5.96 9.61 3.51
N ASP A 110 6.25 8.70 2.59
CA ASP A 110 5.41 8.51 1.40
C ASP A 110 4.02 7.98 1.76
N GLU A 111 3.06 8.30 0.91
CA GLU A 111 1.74 7.71 0.92
C GLU A 111 1.48 7.07 -0.43
N ILE A 112 1.33 5.76 -0.46
CA ILE A 112 1.23 4.97 -1.68
C ILE A 112 0.00 4.08 -1.68
N TYR A 113 -0.47 3.79 -2.89
CA TYR A 113 -1.48 2.78 -3.16
C TYR A 113 -0.84 1.66 -3.98
N ILE A 114 -1.07 0.42 -3.57
CA ILE A 114 -0.63 -0.77 -4.29
C ILE A 114 -1.87 -1.54 -4.70
N GLY A 115 -2.09 -1.72 -6.01
CA GLY A 115 -3.22 -2.48 -6.55
C GLY A 115 -2.76 -3.71 -7.30
N TRP A 116 -3.51 -4.81 -7.18
CA TRP A 116 -3.31 -6.04 -7.95
C TRP A 116 -4.55 -6.92 -7.93
N THR A 117 -4.60 -7.88 -8.82
CA THR A 117 -5.63 -8.93 -8.85
C THR A 117 -4.97 -10.29 -8.77
N SER A 118 -5.40 -11.11 -7.81
CA SER A 118 -4.87 -12.45 -7.53
C SER A 118 -5.85 -13.54 -7.86
N LYS A 119 -5.35 -14.68 -8.33
CA LYS A 119 -6.05 -15.96 -8.38
C LYS A 119 -5.17 -17.01 -7.70
N LEU A 120 -5.65 -17.57 -6.58
CA LEU A 120 -4.89 -18.43 -5.70
C LEU A 120 -5.32 -19.89 -5.89
N TYR A 121 -4.35 -20.78 -6.03
CA TYR A 121 -4.53 -22.23 -6.00
C TYR A 121 -3.69 -22.78 -4.84
N MET A 122 -4.31 -22.79 -3.65
CA MET A 122 -3.70 -23.24 -2.40
C MET A 122 -4.40 -24.52 -1.99
N PRO A 123 -3.78 -25.69 -2.17
CA PRO A 123 -4.44 -26.99 -2.01
C PRO A 123 -4.77 -27.30 -0.54
N SER A 124 -4.00 -26.80 0.40
CA SER A 124 -4.29 -26.92 1.83
C SER A 124 -4.48 -25.57 2.47
N ALA A 125 -5.68 -25.35 2.95
CA ALA A 125 -6.01 -24.21 3.77
C ALA A 125 -5.35 -24.24 5.18
N LEU A 126 -4.68 -25.33 5.53
CA LEU A 126 -4.06 -25.52 6.86
C LEU A 126 -2.64 -24.97 6.95
N LYS A 127 -1.94 -24.93 5.83
CA LYS A 127 -0.56 -24.41 5.78
C LYS A 127 -0.54 -22.90 5.65
N THR A 128 0.60 -22.32 5.97
CA THR A 128 0.83 -20.87 5.84
C THR A 128 1.67 -20.61 4.62
N ASP A 129 1.09 -19.92 3.63
CA ASP A 129 1.78 -19.41 2.46
C ASP A 129 1.62 -17.88 2.41
N ALA A 130 2.73 -17.13 2.39
CA ALA A 130 2.70 -15.73 2.06
C ALA A 130 2.48 -15.56 0.56
N VAL A 131 1.52 -14.72 0.17
CA VAL A 131 1.20 -14.42 -1.24
C VAL A 131 1.54 -12.99 -1.64
N PHE A 132 1.68 -12.10 -0.67
CA PHE A 132 2.23 -10.76 -0.81
C PHE A 132 3.01 -10.39 0.44
N GLN A 133 4.16 -9.73 0.28
CA GLN A 133 4.94 -9.19 1.37
C GLN A 133 5.34 -7.74 1.07
N TRP A 134 5.17 -6.85 2.02
CA TRP A 134 5.86 -5.59 2.12
C TRP A 134 7.09 -5.83 2.99
N LYS A 135 8.21 -6.18 2.33
CA LYS A 135 9.41 -6.73 2.97
C LYS A 135 10.44 -5.66 3.23
N SER A 136 10.89 -5.53 4.46
CA SER A 136 12.00 -4.66 4.85
C SER A 136 13.37 -5.27 4.56
N TYR A 137 14.32 -4.42 4.22
CA TYR A 137 15.71 -4.77 3.92
C TYR A 137 16.65 -3.86 4.69
N PRO A 138 17.15 -4.31 5.85
CA PRO A 138 18.15 -3.57 6.61
C PRO A 138 19.55 -3.83 6.07
N THR A 139 20.44 -2.88 6.25
CA THR A 139 21.86 -3.07 6.05
C THR A 139 22.44 -3.80 7.28
N GLY A 140 22.83 -5.06 7.10
CA GLY A 140 23.56 -5.84 8.11
C GLY A 140 22.75 -6.43 9.24
N THR A 141 21.43 -6.43 9.21
CA THR A 141 20.56 -7.04 10.22
C THR A 141 19.48 -7.93 9.62
N THR A 142 18.72 -8.66 10.47
CA THR A 142 17.60 -9.49 10.01
C THR A 142 16.40 -8.60 9.66
N ALA A 143 15.96 -8.67 8.41
CA ALA A 143 14.79 -7.96 7.94
C ALA A 143 13.49 -8.64 8.35
N ASN A 144 12.45 -7.87 8.59
CA ASN A 144 11.10 -8.36 8.73
C ASN A 144 10.20 -7.84 7.60
N HIS A 145 8.99 -8.34 7.53
CA HIS A 145 7.94 -7.86 6.64
C HIS A 145 6.86 -7.21 7.52
N PRO A 146 6.84 -5.87 7.65
CA PRO A 146 5.84 -5.19 8.47
C PRO A 146 4.42 -5.57 8.11
N ILE A 147 4.15 -5.77 6.81
CA ILE A 147 2.83 -6.15 6.29
C ILE A 147 2.99 -7.37 5.38
N MET A 148 2.09 -8.33 5.54
CA MET A 148 2.05 -9.55 4.73
C MET A 148 0.60 -9.97 4.49
N LEU A 149 0.28 -10.38 3.26
CA LEU A 149 -0.94 -11.12 2.95
C LEU A 149 -0.57 -12.60 2.86
N ARG A 150 -1.27 -13.44 3.62
CA ARG A 150 -0.98 -14.88 3.68
C ARG A 150 -2.26 -15.72 3.69
N THR A 151 -2.14 -16.96 3.31
CA THR A 151 -3.15 -17.99 3.61
C THR A 151 -2.79 -18.68 4.91
N LYS A 152 -3.77 -18.99 5.73
CA LYS A 152 -3.61 -19.79 6.96
C LYS A 152 -4.94 -20.34 7.45
N SER A 153 -5.01 -21.65 7.75
CA SER A 153 -6.17 -22.29 8.37
C SER A 153 -7.50 -22.00 7.68
N GLY A 154 -7.52 -22.01 6.35
CA GLY A 154 -8.71 -21.74 5.54
C GLY A 154 -9.04 -20.27 5.33
N ASN A 155 -8.18 -19.37 5.77
CA ASN A 155 -8.38 -17.92 5.63
C ASN A 155 -7.29 -17.30 4.75
N LEU A 156 -7.64 -16.14 4.19
CA LEU A 156 -6.72 -15.16 3.67
C LEU A 156 -6.62 -14.04 4.70
N GLU A 157 -5.42 -13.78 5.19
CA GLU A 157 -5.16 -12.89 6.31
C GLU A 157 -4.19 -11.77 5.93
N LEU A 158 -4.53 -10.52 6.26
CA LEU A 158 -3.56 -9.44 6.30
C LEU A 158 -2.90 -9.44 7.67
N GLN A 159 -1.60 -9.71 7.71
CA GLN A 159 -0.81 -9.77 8.92
C GLN A 159 0.06 -8.51 9.06
N TYR A 160 0.16 -8.02 10.26
CA TYR A 160 1.04 -6.94 10.67
C TYR A 160 2.04 -7.46 11.70
N PHE A 161 3.29 -6.97 11.67
CA PHE A 161 4.30 -7.21 12.69
C PHE A 161 4.71 -5.90 13.35
N ASP A 162 4.62 -5.83 14.67
CA ASP A 162 5.06 -4.68 15.44
C ASP A 162 6.60 -4.58 15.52
N ILE A 163 7.11 -3.59 16.25
CA ILE A 163 8.56 -3.36 16.40
C ILE A 163 9.28 -4.50 17.15
N ASN A 164 8.54 -5.27 17.95
CA ASN A 164 9.06 -6.44 18.66
C ASN A 164 8.87 -7.72 17.84
N HIS A 165 8.45 -7.60 16.58
CA HIS A 165 8.13 -8.70 15.68
C HIS A 165 6.95 -9.56 16.18
N VAL A 166 6.06 -9.00 16.98
CA VAL A 166 4.83 -9.66 17.41
C VAL A 166 3.78 -9.51 16.33
N ALA A 167 3.23 -10.65 15.92
CA ALA A 167 2.24 -10.70 14.84
C ALA A 167 0.84 -10.34 15.33
N ALA A 168 0.12 -9.54 14.54
CA ALA A 168 -1.32 -9.34 14.65
C ALA A 168 -1.99 -9.58 13.29
N VAL A 169 -3.28 -9.93 13.30
CA VAL A 169 -4.10 -10.13 12.10
C VAL A 169 -5.22 -9.09 12.12
N PRO A 170 -4.98 -7.90 11.58
CA PRO A 170 -5.99 -6.84 11.54
C PRO A 170 -7.17 -7.14 10.62
N TRP A 171 -7.00 -8.00 9.60
CA TRP A 171 -8.07 -8.37 8.69
C TRP A 171 -7.95 -9.82 8.24
N SER A 172 -9.09 -10.48 8.05
CA SER A 172 -9.18 -11.85 7.59
C SER A 172 -10.50 -12.10 6.86
N VAL A 173 -10.47 -12.99 5.87
CA VAL A 173 -11.64 -13.47 5.14
C VAL A 173 -11.42 -14.95 4.80
N SER A 174 -12.50 -15.72 4.61
CA SER A 174 -12.40 -17.10 4.13
C SER A 174 -11.67 -17.13 2.79
N LEU A 175 -10.70 -18.06 2.67
CA LEU A 175 -9.92 -18.22 1.45
C LEU A 175 -10.81 -18.67 0.30
N SER A 176 -10.81 -17.91 -0.78
CA SER A 176 -11.43 -18.27 -2.04
C SER A 176 -10.34 -18.75 -3.01
N THR A 177 -10.39 -20.02 -3.40
CA THR A 177 -9.45 -20.62 -4.35
C THR A 177 -9.98 -20.55 -5.78
N ALA A 178 -9.07 -20.51 -6.76
CA ALA A 178 -9.39 -20.50 -8.20
C ALA A 178 -10.31 -19.36 -8.66
N THR A 179 -10.44 -18.32 -7.85
CA THR A 179 -11.30 -17.15 -8.13
C THR A 179 -10.45 -15.87 -8.15
N TRP A 180 -10.73 -14.96 -9.08
CA TRP A 180 -10.07 -13.67 -9.12
C TRP A 180 -10.53 -12.78 -7.95
N GLN A 181 -9.56 -12.23 -7.23
CA GLN A 181 -9.74 -11.37 -6.06
C GLN A 181 -8.93 -10.10 -6.27
N LYS A 182 -9.57 -8.94 -6.12
CA LYS A 182 -8.95 -7.63 -6.31
C LYS A 182 -8.52 -7.05 -4.98
N PHE A 183 -7.33 -6.48 -4.94
CA PHE A 183 -6.75 -5.83 -3.77
C PHE A 183 -6.30 -4.42 -4.12
N VAL A 184 -6.58 -3.47 -3.22
CA VAL A 184 -5.87 -2.19 -3.14
C VAL A 184 -5.45 -2.00 -1.69
N LEU A 185 -4.16 -1.84 -1.47
CA LEU A 185 -3.57 -1.53 -0.18
C LEU A 185 -3.02 -0.10 -0.23
N ARG A 186 -3.60 0.80 0.58
CA ARG A 186 -3.04 2.13 0.84
C ARG A 186 -2.15 2.05 2.06
N MET A 187 -0.96 2.63 1.99
CA MET A 187 -0.03 2.71 3.10
C MET A 187 0.52 4.12 3.24
N LYS A 188 0.52 4.64 4.48
CA LYS A 188 1.41 5.74 4.88
C LYS A 188 2.67 5.10 5.45
N LEU A 189 3.79 5.34 4.79
CA LEU A 189 5.06 4.74 5.17
C LEU A 189 5.63 5.46 6.38
N SER A 190 5.93 4.72 7.44
CA SER A 190 6.53 5.25 8.66
C SER A 190 7.11 4.15 9.53
N TYR A 191 8.20 4.48 10.21
CA TYR A 191 8.76 3.68 11.31
C TYR A 191 7.91 3.74 12.59
N SER A 192 7.03 4.73 12.70
CA SER A 192 6.17 4.94 13.87
C SER A 192 4.75 4.45 13.63
N ALA A 193 4.24 3.64 14.56
CA ALA A 193 2.84 3.22 14.58
C ALA A 193 1.86 4.39 14.87
N ALA A 194 2.35 5.54 15.33
CA ALA A 194 1.50 6.72 15.54
C ALA A 194 1.20 7.48 14.23
N THR A 195 2.03 7.33 13.22
CA THR A 195 1.94 8.07 11.95
C THR A 195 1.74 7.17 10.74
N GLY A 196 2.29 5.95 10.78
CA GLY A 196 2.07 4.94 9.76
C GLY A 196 0.68 4.31 9.85
N TYR A 197 0.14 3.90 8.72
CA TYR A 197 -1.15 3.20 8.67
C TYR A 197 -1.32 2.42 7.38
N ILE A 198 -2.31 1.52 7.41
CA ILE A 198 -2.83 0.80 6.25
C ILE A 198 -4.34 1.00 6.11
N GLU A 199 -4.82 0.97 4.87
CA GLU A 199 -6.22 0.82 4.49
C GLU A 199 -6.29 -0.23 3.38
N LEU A 200 -7.32 -1.08 3.41
CA LEU A 200 -7.48 -2.19 2.46
C LEU A 200 -8.81 -2.11 1.74
N TRP A 201 -8.78 -2.31 0.42
CA TRP A 201 -9.97 -2.64 -0.37
C TRP A 201 -9.82 -4.08 -0.88
N TYR A 202 -10.85 -4.86 -0.67
CA TYR A 202 -10.97 -6.22 -1.17
C TYR A 202 -12.20 -6.32 -2.06
N ASN A 203 -12.02 -6.74 -3.31
CA ASN A 203 -13.05 -6.77 -4.34
C ASN A 203 -13.81 -5.43 -4.50
N GLY A 204 -13.08 -4.32 -4.44
CA GLY A 204 -13.60 -2.96 -4.58
C GLY A 204 -14.25 -2.37 -3.33
N ILE A 205 -14.40 -3.16 -2.25
CA ILE A 205 -15.03 -2.71 -0.99
C ILE A 205 -13.95 -2.38 0.04
N LYS A 206 -13.97 -1.15 0.58
CA LYS A 206 -13.08 -0.75 1.67
C LYS A 206 -13.39 -1.54 2.93
N GLN A 207 -12.38 -2.20 3.49
CA GLN A 207 -12.52 -3.14 4.59
C GLN A 207 -12.47 -2.45 5.95
N THR A 208 -13.18 -3.05 6.91
CA THR A 208 -13.07 -2.69 8.33
C THR A 208 -12.13 -3.69 9.00
N PHE A 209 -11.17 -3.17 9.74
CA PHE A 209 -10.20 -3.97 10.49
C PHE A 209 -10.75 -4.41 11.85
N SER A 210 -10.03 -5.30 12.53
CA SER A 210 -10.39 -5.86 13.83
C SER A 210 -10.58 -4.81 14.95
N ASN A 211 -10.02 -3.60 14.76
CA ASN A 211 -10.20 -2.46 15.66
C ASN A 211 -11.49 -1.65 15.38
N GLY A 212 -12.38 -2.11 14.50
CA GLY A 212 -13.61 -1.43 14.11
C GLY A 212 -13.44 -0.23 13.17
N SER A 213 -12.21 0.06 12.70
CA SER A 213 -11.90 1.17 11.81
C SER A 213 -11.56 0.69 10.40
N GLN A 214 -11.76 1.56 9.40
CA GLN A 214 -11.28 1.34 8.03
C GLN A 214 -9.81 1.78 7.83
N ARG A 215 -9.15 2.23 8.91
CA ARG A 215 -7.72 2.53 8.96
C ARG A 215 -7.12 1.84 10.17
N TYR A 216 -6.02 1.13 9.93
CA TYR A 216 -5.25 0.47 10.98
C TYR A 216 -3.90 1.17 11.12
N TYR A 217 -3.71 1.88 12.24
CA TYR A 217 -2.45 2.54 12.53
C TYR A 217 -1.40 1.50 12.94
N CYS A 218 -0.28 1.52 12.25
CA CYS A 218 0.82 0.59 12.44
C CYS A 218 2.10 1.15 11.82
N ARG A 219 3.26 0.67 12.27
CA ARG A 219 4.48 0.94 11.51
C ARG A 219 4.45 0.17 10.18
N THR A 220 4.91 0.78 9.13
CA THR A 220 4.94 0.21 7.78
C THR A 220 6.36 0.13 7.22
N MET A 221 7.33 0.61 7.99
CA MET A 221 8.77 0.52 7.74
C MET A 221 9.44 -0.19 8.92
N ASP A 222 10.45 -1.01 8.67
CA ASP A 222 11.19 -1.75 9.70
C ASP A 222 12.71 -1.51 9.62
N ALA A 223 13.23 -1.20 8.44
CA ALA A 223 14.63 -1.02 8.13
C ALA A 223 14.82 0.05 7.06
N ASP A 224 15.99 0.09 6.40
CA ASP A 224 16.39 1.16 5.49
C ASP A 224 15.39 1.40 4.35
N TYR A 225 14.80 0.32 3.83
CA TYR A 225 13.75 0.39 2.82
C TYR A 225 12.85 -0.85 2.85
N CYS A 226 11.69 -0.76 2.18
CA CYS A 226 10.80 -1.88 1.95
C CYS A 226 10.56 -2.08 0.46
N ASP A 227 10.47 -3.34 0.04
CA ASP A 227 10.10 -3.77 -1.30
C ASP A 227 8.85 -4.65 -1.28
N PRO A 228 7.94 -4.49 -2.26
CA PRO A 228 6.84 -5.40 -2.44
C PRO A 228 7.33 -6.73 -3.03
N LYS A 229 6.71 -7.83 -2.64
CA LYS A 229 6.92 -9.16 -3.23
C LYS A 229 5.57 -9.82 -3.47
N TRP A 230 5.45 -10.48 -4.61
CA TRP A 230 4.32 -11.35 -4.95
C TRP A 230 4.81 -12.74 -5.29
N GLY A 231 4.04 -13.75 -4.94
CA GLY A 231 4.39 -15.13 -5.26
C GLY A 231 3.82 -16.10 -4.24
N VAL A 232 4.59 -17.11 -3.88
CA VAL A 232 4.28 -18.09 -2.83
C VAL A 232 5.53 -18.33 -1.99
N TYR A 233 5.39 -18.21 -0.66
CA TYR A 233 6.46 -18.44 0.29
C TYR A 233 5.95 -19.21 1.53
N GLY A 234 6.54 -20.36 1.84
CA GLY A 234 6.14 -21.24 2.93
C GLY A 234 5.42 -22.50 2.42
N GLY A 235 4.76 -23.23 3.31
CA GLY A 235 3.96 -24.42 2.98
C GLY A 235 4.73 -25.47 2.15
N ASP A 236 5.94 -25.83 2.57
CA ASP A 236 6.94 -26.53 1.73
C ASP A 236 6.47 -27.89 1.20
N GLU A 237 5.63 -28.60 1.96
CA GLU A 237 5.17 -29.95 1.57
C GLU A 237 4.14 -29.92 0.43
N GLU A 238 3.62 -28.76 0.06
CA GLU A 238 2.50 -28.67 -0.88
C GLU A 238 2.84 -27.80 -2.10
N GLN A 239 2.28 -28.21 -3.25
CA GLN A 239 2.30 -27.37 -4.42
C GLN A 239 1.28 -26.23 -4.25
N ALA A 240 1.71 -25.01 -4.52
CA ALA A 240 0.83 -23.85 -4.56
C ALA A 240 1.08 -23.02 -5.82
N THR A 241 0.04 -22.35 -6.30
CA THR A 241 0.14 -21.45 -7.45
C THR A 241 -0.56 -20.14 -7.14
N HIS A 242 0.15 -19.03 -7.41
CA HIS A 242 -0.41 -17.70 -7.37
C HIS A 242 -0.34 -17.08 -8.77
N ILE A 243 -1.49 -16.68 -9.32
CA ILE A 243 -1.56 -15.97 -10.59
C ILE A 243 -1.93 -14.52 -10.28
N VAL A 244 -1.16 -13.57 -10.82
CA VAL A 244 -1.31 -12.14 -10.51
C VAL A 244 -1.33 -11.32 -11.79
N LYS A 245 -2.24 -10.36 -11.86
CA LYS A 245 -2.30 -9.36 -12.93
C LYS A 245 -2.56 -7.97 -12.38
N GLY A 246 -2.32 -6.96 -13.22
CA GLY A 246 -2.63 -5.58 -12.91
C GLY A 246 -1.87 -5.01 -11.72
N ILE A 247 -0.62 -5.45 -11.49
CA ILE A 247 0.21 -4.90 -10.43
C ILE A 247 0.53 -3.44 -10.74
N ARG A 248 0.14 -2.52 -9.84
CA ARG A 248 0.46 -1.10 -9.93
C ARG A 248 0.78 -0.51 -8.57
N ILE A 249 1.67 0.46 -8.55
CA ILE A 249 1.86 1.38 -7.43
C ILE A 249 1.55 2.78 -7.94
N GLY A 250 0.80 3.56 -7.18
CA GLY A 250 0.37 4.90 -7.56
C GLY A 250 0.13 5.79 -6.36
N THR A 251 -0.27 7.03 -6.63
CA THR A 251 -0.51 8.06 -5.61
C THR A 251 -1.98 8.16 -5.19
N SER A 252 -2.86 7.49 -5.91
CA SER A 252 -4.30 7.47 -5.62
C SER A 252 -4.91 6.08 -5.82
N TYR A 253 -6.10 5.87 -5.26
CA TYR A 253 -6.90 4.67 -5.50
C TYR A 253 -7.18 4.45 -7.00
N ALA A 254 -7.49 5.53 -7.72
CA ALA A 254 -7.84 5.46 -9.15
C ALA A 254 -6.67 5.02 -10.04
N ASP A 255 -5.42 5.29 -9.63
CA ASP A 255 -4.22 4.88 -10.39
C ASP A 255 -4.05 3.36 -10.42
N VAL A 256 -4.57 2.64 -9.41
CA VAL A 256 -4.25 1.24 -9.15
C VAL A 256 -5.47 0.32 -9.10
N ALA A 257 -6.67 0.86 -8.90
CA ALA A 257 -7.92 0.09 -8.89
C ALA A 257 -8.25 -0.36 -10.33
N GLN A 258 -8.56 -1.66 -10.50
CA GLN A 258 -8.84 -2.30 -11.80
C GLN A 258 -10.15 -3.09 -11.75
#